data_432634e962c29be42d1c30154c2cb83d
#
_entry.id   432634e962c29be42d1c30154c2cb83d
#
_cell.length_a   1.000
_cell.length_b   1.000
_cell.length_c   1.000
_cell.angle_alpha   90.00
_cell.angle_beta   90.00
_cell.angle_gamma   90.00
#
_symmetry.space_group_name_H-M   'P 1'
#
loop_
_entity.id
_entity.type
_entity.pdbx_description
1 polymer ?
#
loop_
_entity_poly.entity_id
_entity_poly.type
_entity_poly.pdbx_seq_one_letter_code
_entity_poly.pdbx_strand_id
1 'polypeptide(L)'
;MTIDPEPRVLREVVLEQLGTGEAVAYRMWLPPLADPTPVNELVERGTGQPLQFGLGIMDEPRRHRQEVWGVDVSAAGGNIAVGGAPQTGKSTFLQTLVLSASVTHTPRDVQFYCIDLGGGGLIYLEDLPHVGGVATRSEPDRVNRMVSEMKAVLRQREIIFKQYRVGSMAAYRRMRNDPNNPAAADPFGDVFLVIDGWPAFVAEFPDLEPMVQDIAGQGLAFGVHTVISTPRWNELKSRVRDYLGTKVEFRLGDISETQIDRMTREIPANRPGRAISAEKHHLMIGVPRIDGVHSGENLVDAITAAVEHIAAGYTEQAPEVRVLPERIYLHQLDPNPPGPDADYRSRWMIPIGVRESDLSVAYDNMQVTPHLLIFGAAKSGKTRIAHAVAQAICSRNSPDQVRFMLADYRSGLLDSVPESHLLDAGAINRNSATLEESIKALATNLRQRLPPANLTTAQLRARSWWTGPDVVLLVDDWHMIVAASGITPPMAPLAPLLPAAADIGLHIIVTCQMSQAHRATMDKFVGSAFGAGSPTLFLSGDKQEFPASEIKVKRRPPGQAFLVSPDGKEVIQAAYVDPPEEVSAPPAHSG
;
A
#
# COMPACT_ATOMS: atom_id res chain seq x y z
N MET A 1 -16.68 -87.24 19.74
CA MET A 1 -16.22 -86.09 20.56
C MET A 1 -14.77 -85.79 20.17
N THR A 2 -14.56 -84.87 19.29
CA THR A 2 -13.23 -84.41 18.89
C THR A 2 -12.74 -83.45 19.95
N ILE A 3 -11.73 -83.85 20.70
CA ILE A 3 -11.08 -83.01 21.70
C ILE A 3 -10.22 -81.94 20.93
N ASP A 4 -10.49 -80.69 21.17
CA ASP A 4 -9.72 -79.59 20.61
C ASP A 4 -8.25 -79.67 21.12
N PRO A 5 -7.24 -79.72 20.26
CA PRO A 5 -5.86 -79.98 20.67
C PRO A 5 -5.19 -78.81 21.44
N GLU A 6 -5.78 -77.63 21.49
CA GLU A 6 -5.35 -76.52 22.31
C GLU A 6 -6.53 -75.97 23.16
N PRO A 7 -6.68 -76.41 24.41
CA PRO A 7 -7.75 -75.87 25.24
C PRO A 7 -7.55 -74.40 25.54
N ARG A 8 -8.42 -73.58 24.95
CA ARG A 8 -8.46 -72.15 25.27
C ARG A 8 -8.69 -71.94 26.76
N VAL A 9 -7.94 -71.03 27.38
CA VAL A 9 -8.11 -70.66 28.78
C VAL A 9 -9.49 -70.02 28.94
N LEU A 10 -10.29 -70.44 29.90
CA LEU A 10 -11.65 -69.94 30.16
C LEU A 10 -11.70 -68.41 30.18
N ARG A 11 -10.65 -67.77 30.68
CA ARG A 11 -10.49 -66.31 30.68
C ARG A 11 -10.53 -65.71 29.26
N GLU A 12 -9.90 -66.36 28.30
CA GLU A 12 -9.87 -65.86 26.89
C GLU A 12 -11.23 -65.99 26.21
N VAL A 13 -11.94 -67.08 26.44
CA VAL A 13 -13.30 -67.29 25.94
C VAL A 13 -14.28 -66.32 26.57
N VAL A 14 -14.16 -66.04 27.85
CA VAL A 14 -15.00 -65.06 28.55
C VAL A 14 -14.70 -63.63 28.07
N LEU A 15 -13.45 -63.28 27.86
CA LEU A 15 -13.07 -61.97 27.33
C LEU A 15 -13.53 -61.76 25.89
N GLU A 16 -13.46 -62.79 25.07
CA GLU A 16 -13.96 -62.75 23.70
C GLU A 16 -15.49 -62.57 23.65
N GLN A 17 -16.24 -63.30 24.53
CA GLN A 17 -17.68 -63.15 24.64
C GLN A 17 -18.09 -61.78 25.24
N LEU A 18 -17.36 -61.27 26.19
CA LEU A 18 -17.61 -59.93 26.73
C LEU A 18 -17.25 -58.80 25.73
N GLY A 19 -16.28 -59.04 24.85
CA GLY A 19 -15.92 -58.11 23.77
C GLY A 19 -16.91 -58.00 22.64
N THR A 20 -17.87 -58.92 22.52
CA THR A 20 -18.95 -58.88 21.53
C THR A 20 -20.22 -58.15 22.01
N GLY A 21 -20.25 -57.64 23.24
CA GLY A 21 -21.37 -56.88 23.78
C GLY A 21 -21.37 -55.43 23.33
N GLU A 22 -22.53 -54.88 23.01
CA GLU A 22 -22.69 -53.46 22.63
C GLU A 22 -22.37 -52.46 23.75
N ALA A 23 -22.19 -52.91 24.99
CA ALA A 23 -21.89 -52.05 26.14
C ALA A 23 -20.37 -51.77 26.26
N VAL A 24 -19.94 -50.65 25.78
CA VAL A 24 -18.58 -50.15 26.02
C VAL A 24 -18.47 -49.60 27.44
N ALA A 25 -17.47 -50.06 28.21
CA ALA A 25 -17.23 -49.53 29.53
C ALA A 25 -17.04 -48.00 29.49
N TYR A 26 -17.64 -47.29 30.43
CA TYR A 26 -17.46 -45.85 30.58
C TYR A 26 -15.97 -45.50 30.68
N ARG A 27 -15.49 -44.74 29.72
CA ARG A 27 -14.11 -44.26 29.72
C ARG A 27 -14.02 -43.09 30.68
N MET A 28 -13.33 -43.28 31.81
CA MET A 28 -13.08 -42.18 32.78
C MET A 28 -12.24 -41.05 32.21
N TRP A 29 -11.52 -41.30 31.13
CA TRP A 29 -10.64 -40.33 30.46
C TRP A 29 -10.90 -40.39 28.98
N LEU A 30 -11.02 -39.22 28.36
CA LEU A 30 -10.99 -39.13 26.90
C LEU A 30 -9.56 -39.39 26.40
N PRO A 31 -9.38 -39.93 25.18
CA PRO A 31 -8.05 -40.07 24.61
C PRO A 31 -7.38 -38.70 24.51
N PRO A 32 -6.04 -38.62 24.69
CA PRO A 32 -5.33 -37.37 24.48
C PRO A 32 -5.60 -36.83 23.07
N LEU A 33 -5.60 -35.49 22.94
CA LEU A 33 -5.63 -34.85 21.62
C LEU A 33 -4.41 -35.33 20.81
N ALA A 34 -4.64 -36.18 19.81
CA ALA A 34 -3.58 -36.85 19.06
C ALA A 34 -3.31 -36.14 17.73
N ASP A 35 -4.27 -36.19 16.83
CA ASP A 35 -4.11 -35.75 15.45
C ASP A 35 -4.85 -34.43 15.23
N PRO A 36 -4.34 -33.56 14.35
CA PRO A 36 -5.01 -32.30 14.03
C PRO A 36 -6.25 -32.55 13.18
N THR A 37 -7.31 -31.79 13.40
CA THR A 37 -8.56 -31.90 12.65
C THR A 37 -8.51 -30.97 11.43
N PRO A 38 -8.92 -31.43 10.22
CA PRO A 38 -8.97 -30.58 9.03
C PRO A 38 -10.10 -29.56 9.11
N VAL A 39 -9.95 -28.44 8.38
CA VAL A 39 -10.87 -27.28 8.44
C VAL A 39 -12.32 -27.66 8.11
N ASN A 40 -12.56 -28.51 7.11
CA ASN A 40 -13.93 -28.91 6.76
C ASN A 40 -14.68 -29.53 7.95
N GLU A 41 -14.04 -30.41 8.71
CA GLU A 41 -14.66 -31.02 9.89
C GLU A 41 -14.80 -30.04 11.06
N LEU A 42 -13.85 -29.10 11.22
CA LEU A 42 -13.97 -28.04 12.23
C LEU A 42 -15.18 -27.15 11.94
N VAL A 43 -15.43 -26.85 10.68
CA VAL A 43 -16.57 -26.04 10.25
C VAL A 43 -17.88 -26.81 10.45
N GLU A 44 -17.95 -28.08 10.04
CA GLU A 44 -19.14 -28.94 10.20
C GLU A 44 -19.54 -29.14 11.67
N ARG A 45 -18.54 -29.27 12.56
CA ARG A 45 -18.75 -29.47 14.00
C ARG A 45 -18.85 -28.14 14.78
N GLY A 46 -18.57 -27.01 14.13
CA GLY A 46 -18.60 -25.68 14.71
C GLY A 46 -20.01 -25.15 14.99
N THR A 47 -20.10 -23.95 15.52
CA THR A 47 -21.37 -23.34 15.93
C THR A 47 -22.22 -22.85 14.76
N GLY A 48 -21.63 -22.64 13.57
CA GLY A 48 -22.29 -22.03 12.41
C GLY A 48 -22.69 -20.56 12.60
N GLN A 49 -22.23 -19.93 13.68
CA GLN A 49 -22.52 -18.52 13.93
C GLN A 49 -21.65 -17.62 13.05
N PRO A 50 -22.19 -16.52 12.53
CA PRO A 50 -21.40 -15.56 11.75
C PRO A 50 -20.19 -15.05 12.54
N LEU A 51 -19.04 -14.94 11.87
CA LEU A 51 -17.77 -14.46 12.42
C LEU A 51 -17.22 -15.29 13.59
N GLN A 52 -17.61 -16.56 13.68
CA GLN A 52 -17.00 -17.55 14.57
C GLN A 52 -16.26 -18.59 13.72
N PHE A 53 -14.94 -18.63 13.87
CA PHE A 53 -14.07 -19.51 13.09
C PHE A 53 -13.57 -20.67 13.94
N GLY A 54 -13.88 -21.90 13.57
CA GLY A 54 -13.35 -23.10 14.21
C GLY A 54 -11.88 -23.30 13.84
N LEU A 55 -11.00 -23.39 14.85
CA LEU A 55 -9.55 -23.39 14.64
C LEU A 55 -8.85 -24.62 15.21
N GLY A 56 -9.55 -25.47 15.95
CA GLY A 56 -8.97 -26.66 16.54
C GLY A 56 -9.93 -27.36 17.50
N ILE A 57 -9.40 -28.32 18.21
CA ILE A 57 -10.13 -29.06 19.26
C ILE A 57 -9.57 -28.67 20.62
N MET A 58 -10.47 -28.30 21.53
CA MET A 58 -10.19 -28.00 22.92
C MET A 58 -10.51 -29.21 23.79
N ASP A 59 -9.62 -29.54 24.72
CA ASP A 59 -9.80 -30.58 25.72
C ASP A 59 -10.25 -29.98 27.05
N GLU A 60 -11.44 -30.39 27.50
CA GLU A 60 -12.00 -30.07 28.81
C GLU A 60 -12.11 -31.33 29.70
N PRO A 61 -11.01 -31.82 30.27
CA PRO A 61 -11.01 -33.09 31.03
C PRO A 61 -12.02 -33.12 32.18
N ARG A 62 -12.24 -31.99 32.85
CA ARG A 62 -13.20 -31.88 33.97
C ARG A 62 -14.66 -32.04 33.54
N ARG A 63 -14.95 -31.81 32.26
CA ARG A 63 -16.31 -31.95 31.68
C ARG A 63 -16.45 -33.16 30.80
N HIS A 64 -15.41 -33.99 30.71
CA HIS A 64 -15.39 -35.18 29.82
C HIS A 64 -15.77 -34.87 28.38
N ARG A 65 -15.25 -33.77 27.80
CA ARG A 65 -15.56 -33.41 26.43
C ARG A 65 -14.39 -32.81 25.68
N GLN A 66 -14.40 -33.05 24.39
CA GLN A 66 -13.52 -32.42 23.42
C GLN A 66 -14.40 -31.74 22.38
N GLU A 67 -14.29 -30.41 22.30
CA GLU A 67 -15.15 -29.57 21.47
C GLU A 67 -14.33 -28.74 20.49
N VAL A 68 -15.00 -28.28 19.42
CA VAL A 68 -14.37 -27.33 18.53
C VAL A 68 -14.07 -26.04 19.29
N TRP A 69 -12.81 -25.68 19.30
CA TRP A 69 -12.36 -24.38 19.77
C TRP A 69 -12.22 -23.43 18.58
N GLY A 70 -12.68 -22.20 18.75
CA GLY A 70 -12.62 -21.19 17.73
C GLY A 70 -12.55 -19.79 18.31
N VAL A 71 -12.50 -18.80 17.44
CA VAL A 71 -12.48 -17.39 17.79
C VAL A 71 -13.78 -16.72 17.33
N ASP A 72 -14.33 -15.89 18.21
CA ASP A 72 -15.41 -14.98 17.89
C ASP A 72 -14.81 -13.60 17.60
N VAL A 73 -14.79 -13.25 16.32
CA VAL A 73 -14.22 -11.97 15.88
C VAL A 73 -15.24 -10.83 15.85
N SER A 74 -16.49 -11.10 16.17
CA SER A 74 -17.55 -10.09 16.23
C SER A 74 -17.44 -9.15 17.43
N ALA A 75 -16.65 -9.54 18.45
CA ALA A 75 -16.49 -8.87 19.74
C ALA A 75 -15.01 -8.62 20.09
N ALA A 76 -14.70 -8.47 21.36
CA ALA A 76 -13.36 -8.17 21.88
C ALA A 76 -12.28 -9.21 21.50
N GLY A 77 -12.68 -10.43 21.13
CA GLY A 77 -11.78 -11.48 20.63
C GLY A 77 -11.24 -11.29 19.22
N GLY A 78 -11.70 -10.28 18.50
CA GLY A 78 -11.40 -10.10 17.08
C GLY A 78 -9.95 -9.76 16.74
N ASN A 79 -9.16 -9.27 17.70
CA ASN A 79 -7.71 -9.16 17.55
C ASN A 79 -7.02 -10.37 18.17
N ILE A 80 -6.09 -10.99 17.47
CA ILE A 80 -5.51 -12.28 17.82
C ILE A 80 -3.99 -12.20 17.95
N ALA A 81 -3.45 -12.76 19.01
CA ALA A 81 -2.01 -12.95 19.20
C ALA A 81 -1.67 -14.44 19.29
N VAL A 82 -0.64 -14.84 18.54
CA VAL A 82 -0.14 -16.22 18.51
C VAL A 82 1.32 -16.24 18.92
N GLY A 83 1.59 -16.78 20.12
CA GLY A 83 2.95 -16.89 20.67
C GLY A 83 3.48 -18.32 20.60
N GLY A 84 4.78 -18.52 20.31
CA GLY A 84 5.41 -19.83 20.34
C GLY A 84 6.75 -19.90 19.63
N ALA A 85 7.60 -20.83 20.03
CA ALA A 85 8.92 -21.05 19.42
C ALA A 85 8.83 -21.35 17.92
N PRO A 86 9.93 -21.29 17.15
CA PRO A 86 9.94 -21.71 15.76
C PRO A 86 9.42 -23.15 15.59
N GLN A 87 8.74 -23.41 14.47
CA GLN A 87 8.19 -24.73 14.09
C GLN A 87 7.16 -25.32 15.04
N THR A 88 6.49 -24.53 15.87
CA THR A 88 5.44 -25.01 16.78
C THR A 88 4.04 -25.01 16.18
N GLY A 89 3.84 -24.41 14.99
CA GLY A 89 2.55 -24.38 14.28
C GLY A 89 1.91 -22.99 14.18
N LYS A 90 2.61 -21.89 14.48
CA LYS A 90 2.07 -20.52 14.38
C LYS A 90 1.57 -20.17 12.98
N SER A 91 2.41 -20.35 11.95
CA SER A 91 2.02 -20.06 10.56
C SER A 91 0.88 -20.98 10.09
N THR A 92 0.88 -22.26 10.53
CA THR A 92 -0.24 -23.19 10.30
C THR A 92 -1.53 -22.69 10.93
N PHE A 93 -1.47 -22.11 12.14
CA PHE A 93 -2.63 -21.48 12.78
C PHE A 93 -3.17 -20.33 11.91
N LEU A 94 -2.30 -19.45 11.39
CA LEU A 94 -2.72 -18.34 10.54
C LEU A 94 -3.37 -18.85 9.24
N GLN A 95 -2.81 -19.88 8.62
CA GLN A 95 -3.38 -20.52 7.45
C GLN A 95 -4.75 -21.16 7.75
N THR A 96 -4.86 -21.85 8.89
CA THR A 96 -6.13 -22.47 9.36
C THR A 96 -7.19 -21.39 9.61
N LEU A 97 -6.82 -20.25 10.18
CA LEU A 97 -7.72 -19.11 10.40
C LEU A 97 -8.28 -18.58 9.08
N VAL A 98 -7.40 -18.31 8.12
CA VAL A 98 -7.82 -17.78 6.80
C VAL A 98 -8.72 -18.78 6.08
N LEU A 99 -8.35 -20.06 6.02
CA LEU A 99 -9.17 -21.08 5.36
C LEU A 99 -10.50 -21.33 6.07
N SER A 100 -10.52 -21.40 7.39
CA SER A 100 -11.77 -21.57 8.16
C SER A 100 -12.76 -20.44 7.90
N ALA A 101 -12.25 -19.19 7.85
CA ALA A 101 -13.07 -18.05 7.50
C ALA A 101 -13.55 -18.09 6.04
N SER A 102 -12.68 -18.50 5.10
CA SER A 102 -12.98 -18.53 3.67
C SER A 102 -13.98 -19.62 3.28
N VAL A 103 -14.03 -20.72 4.02
CA VAL A 103 -15.04 -21.79 3.82
C VAL A 103 -16.43 -21.37 4.32
N THR A 104 -16.49 -20.47 5.31
CA THR A 104 -17.75 -20.13 6.00
C THR A 104 -18.35 -18.78 5.58
N HIS A 105 -17.59 -17.90 4.95
CA HIS A 105 -17.99 -16.54 4.58
C HIS A 105 -17.66 -16.25 3.12
N THR A 106 -18.30 -15.23 2.56
CA THR A 106 -18.00 -14.76 1.20
C THR A 106 -16.80 -13.80 1.20
N PRO A 107 -16.12 -13.60 0.05
CA PRO A 107 -15.06 -12.57 -0.09
C PRO A 107 -15.54 -11.15 0.20
N ARG A 108 -16.85 -10.92 0.15
CA ARG A 108 -17.46 -9.65 0.52
C ARG A 108 -17.62 -9.51 2.04
N ASP A 109 -17.77 -10.61 2.78
CA ASP A 109 -17.99 -10.56 4.23
C ASP A 109 -16.68 -10.46 5.01
N VAL A 110 -15.65 -11.21 4.60
CA VAL A 110 -14.33 -11.23 5.27
C VAL A 110 -13.19 -11.15 4.26
N GLN A 111 -12.18 -10.36 4.58
CA GLN A 111 -11.00 -10.17 3.73
C GLN A 111 -9.71 -10.20 4.55
N PHE A 112 -8.68 -10.76 3.94
CA PHE A 112 -7.37 -10.91 4.57
C PHE A 112 -6.28 -10.18 3.77
N TYR A 113 -5.43 -9.48 4.50
CA TYR A 113 -4.24 -8.79 4.01
C TYR A 113 -3.06 -9.28 4.83
N CYS A 114 -2.18 -10.05 4.21
CA CYS A 114 -1.18 -10.84 4.88
C CYS A 114 0.22 -10.27 4.67
N ILE A 115 0.97 -10.11 5.74
CA ILE A 115 2.40 -9.74 5.73
C ILE A 115 3.17 -10.94 6.27
N ASP A 116 3.93 -11.60 5.38
CA ASP A 116 4.68 -12.82 5.68
C ASP A 116 6.18 -12.53 5.81
N LEU A 117 6.64 -12.39 7.05
CA LEU A 117 8.05 -12.24 7.40
C LEU A 117 8.56 -13.42 8.23
N GLY A 118 7.71 -14.43 8.45
CA GLY A 118 7.97 -15.56 9.34
C GLY A 118 8.52 -16.80 8.67
N GLY A 119 8.37 -16.97 7.36
CA GLY A 119 8.84 -18.19 6.71
C GLY A 119 8.20 -18.56 5.37
N GLY A 120 7.37 -17.68 4.78
CA GLY A 120 6.83 -17.88 3.44
C GLY A 120 5.62 -18.81 3.35
N GLY A 121 4.96 -19.12 4.48
CA GLY A 121 3.82 -20.02 4.46
C GLY A 121 2.51 -19.39 3.99
N LEU A 122 2.33 -18.09 4.18
CA LEU A 122 1.08 -17.41 3.80
C LEU A 122 0.95 -17.17 2.29
N ILE A 123 2.04 -17.24 1.54
CA ILE A 123 2.02 -17.05 0.08
C ILE A 123 1.09 -18.04 -0.64
N TYR A 124 0.93 -19.26 -0.12
CA TYR A 124 0.03 -20.26 -0.68
C TYR A 124 -1.45 -19.91 -0.60
N LEU A 125 -1.79 -18.84 0.13
CA LEU A 125 -3.17 -18.33 0.26
C LEU A 125 -3.47 -17.17 -0.69
N GLU A 126 -2.49 -16.68 -1.47
CA GLU A 126 -2.63 -15.45 -2.27
C GLU A 126 -3.77 -15.53 -3.29
N ASP A 127 -3.99 -16.70 -3.88
CA ASP A 127 -5.04 -16.92 -4.89
C ASP A 127 -6.44 -17.16 -4.29
N LEU A 128 -6.60 -17.11 -2.96
CA LEU A 128 -7.93 -17.14 -2.35
C LEU A 128 -8.72 -15.87 -2.67
N PRO A 129 -9.99 -15.97 -3.08
CA PRO A 129 -10.85 -14.81 -3.32
C PRO A 129 -11.00 -13.87 -2.11
N HIS A 130 -10.77 -14.37 -0.91
CA HIS A 130 -10.83 -13.62 0.35
C HIS A 130 -9.53 -12.87 0.68
N VAL A 131 -8.45 -13.10 -0.07
CA VAL A 131 -7.13 -12.52 0.19
C VAL A 131 -6.87 -11.40 -0.80
N GLY A 132 -6.82 -10.16 -0.30
CA GLY A 132 -6.49 -8.98 -1.10
C GLY A 132 -5.00 -8.83 -1.41
N GLY A 133 -4.16 -9.68 -0.80
CA GLY A 133 -2.74 -9.81 -1.12
C GLY A 133 -1.92 -10.40 0.02
N VAL A 134 -0.78 -10.97 -0.37
CA VAL A 134 0.28 -11.43 0.53
C VAL A 134 1.54 -10.65 0.20
N ALA A 135 2.09 -9.90 1.17
CA ALA A 135 3.32 -9.14 1.01
C ALA A 135 4.46 -9.80 1.76
N THR A 136 5.61 -9.88 1.12
CA THR A 136 6.83 -10.49 1.68
C THR A 136 7.91 -9.45 1.93
N ARG A 137 9.03 -9.86 2.53
CA ARG A 137 10.21 -9.01 2.75
C ARG A 137 10.76 -8.37 1.48
N SER A 138 10.60 -9.01 0.34
CA SER A 138 11.07 -8.51 -0.96
C SER A 138 10.21 -7.38 -1.53
N GLU A 139 9.03 -7.12 -0.93
CA GLU A 139 8.02 -6.17 -1.42
C GLU A 139 7.69 -5.07 -0.39
N PRO A 140 8.67 -4.25 0.01
CA PRO A 140 8.48 -3.25 1.07
C PRO A 140 7.38 -2.23 0.75
N ASP A 141 7.19 -1.89 -0.51
CA ASP A 141 6.15 -0.93 -0.92
C ASP A 141 4.74 -1.55 -0.76
N ARG A 142 4.60 -2.86 -1.03
CA ARG A 142 3.34 -3.58 -0.81
C ARG A 142 3.00 -3.69 0.68
N VAL A 143 4.00 -3.92 1.55
CA VAL A 143 3.82 -3.90 3.01
C VAL A 143 3.36 -2.52 3.49
N ASN A 144 4.03 -1.44 3.07
CA ASN A 144 3.65 -0.07 3.40
C ASN A 144 2.22 0.25 2.96
N ARG A 145 1.88 -0.15 1.73
CA ARG A 145 0.56 0.09 1.14
C ARG A 145 -0.53 -0.66 1.91
N MET A 146 -0.30 -1.93 2.22
CA MET A 146 -1.24 -2.78 2.95
C MET A 146 -1.64 -2.17 4.31
N VAL A 147 -0.66 -1.75 5.11
CA VAL A 147 -0.93 -1.10 6.40
C VAL A 147 -1.64 0.26 6.21
N SER A 148 -1.27 1.02 5.18
CA SER A 148 -1.89 2.31 4.88
C SER A 148 -3.34 2.16 4.45
N GLU A 149 -3.69 1.13 3.66
CA GLU A 149 -5.07 0.83 3.27
C GLU A 149 -5.93 0.43 4.47
N MET A 150 -5.41 -0.40 5.37
CA MET A 150 -6.14 -0.74 6.60
C MET A 150 -6.48 0.51 7.41
N LYS A 151 -5.54 1.44 7.50
CA LYS A 151 -5.80 2.74 8.17
C LYS A 151 -6.77 3.61 7.40
N ALA A 152 -6.77 3.56 6.07
CA ALA A 152 -7.74 4.28 5.23
C ALA A 152 -9.16 3.73 5.39
N VAL A 153 -9.34 2.41 5.40
CA VAL A 153 -10.63 1.75 5.68
C VAL A 153 -11.17 2.18 7.04
N LEU A 154 -10.33 2.17 8.07
CA LEU A 154 -10.70 2.62 9.41
C LEU A 154 -11.24 4.07 9.38
N ARG A 155 -10.47 5.01 8.82
CA ARG A 155 -10.85 6.43 8.73
C ARG A 155 -12.13 6.65 7.94
N GLN A 156 -12.28 5.94 6.82
CA GLN A 156 -13.48 6.04 6.01
C GLN A 156 -14.72 5.58 6.78
N ARG A 157 -14.61 4.49 7.54
CA ARG A 157 -15.69 3.99 8.38
C ARG A 157 -16.02 4.91 9.55
N GLU A 158 -15.04 5.54 10.18
CA GLU A 158 -15.28 6.59 11.18
C GLU A 158 -16.16 7.72 10.61
N ILE A 159 -15.87 8.17 9.39
CA ILE A 159 -16.66 9.21 8.70
C ILE A 159 -18.08 8.71 8.42
N ILE A 160 -18.21 7.50 7.86
CA ILE A 160 -19.51 6.89 7.55
C ILE A 160 -20.35 6.70 8.81
N PHE A 161 -19.76 6.15 9.89
CA PHE A 161 -20.46 5.94 11.15
C PHE A 161 -20.97 7.25 11.75
N LYS A 162 -20.16 8.30 11.68
CA LYS A 162 -20.57 9.64 12.11
C LYS A 162 -21.69 10.21 11.22
N GLN A 163 -21.52 10.11 9.90
CA GLN A 163 -22.47 10.65 8.92
C GLN A 163 -23.85 10.00 9.01
N TYR A 164 -23.89 8.66 9.08
CA TYR A 164 -25.13 7.88 9.11
C TYR A 164 -25.58 7.49 10.52
N ARG A 165 -24.89 7.98 11.56
CA ARG A 165 -25.18 7.66 12.98
C ARG A 165 -25.22 6.15 13.26
N VAL A 166 -24.26 5.42 12.73
CA VAL A 166 -24.12 3.97 12.92
C VAL A 166 -23.59 3.71 14.34
N GLY A 167 -24.32 2.94 15.14
CA GLY A 167 -23.95 2.70 16.54
C GLY A 167 -23.06 1.47 16.76
N SER A 168 -22.89 0.59 15.78
CA SER A 168 -22.06 -0.62 15.92
C SER A 168 -21.73 -1.23 14.57
N MET A 169 -20.65 -2.04 14.54
CA MET A 169 -20.27 -2.80 13.33
C MET A 169 -21.39 -3.79 12.92
N ALA A 170 -22.10 -4.39 13.86
CA ALA A 170 -23.26 -5.24 13.55
C ALA A 170 -24.38 -4.48 12.81
N ALA A 171 -24.64 -3.23 13.16
CA ALA A 171 -25.58 -2.38 12.41
C ALA A 171 -25.02 -2.04 11.03
N TYR A 172 -23.72 -1.75 10.91
CA TYR A 172 -23.07 -1.47 9.64
C TYR A 172 -23.11 -2.64 8.67
N ARG A 173 -22.85 -3.87 9.12
CA ARG A 173 -22.97 -5.09 8.28
C ARG A 173 -24.38 -5.23 7.70
N ARG A 174 -25.44 -4.94 8.48
CA ARG A 174 -26.82 -4.96 7.96
C ARG A 174 -27.05 -3.87 6.90
N MET A 175 -26.53 -2.67 7.11
CA MET A 175 -26.62 -1.58 6.13
C MET A 175 -25.89 -1.94 4.82
N ARG A 176 -24.72 -2.55 4.94
CA ARG A 176 -23.90 -2.99 3.79
C ARG A 176 -24.57 -4.10 2.97
N ASN A 177 -25.36 -4.94 3.61
CA ASN A 177 -26.11 -6.03 2.96
C ASN A 177 -27.44 -5.58 2.35
N ASP A 178 -27.84 -4.32 2.54
CA ASP A 178 -29.02 -3.73 1.87
C ASP A 178 -28.56 -3.04 0.57
N PRO A 179 -28.94 -3.57 -0.61
CA PRO A 179 -28.52 -3.01 -1.90
C PRO A 179 -28.97 -1.54 -2.12
N ASN A 180 -29.99 -1.09 -1.42
CA ASN A 180 -30.51 0.27 -1.52
C ASN A 180 -29.79 1.24 -0.60
N ASN A 181 -28.91 0.77 0.27
CA ASN A 181 -28.17 1.59 1.20
C ASN A 181 -26.84 2.07 0.59
N PRO A 182 -26.44 3.33 0.71
CA PRO A 182 -25.14 3.82 0.25
C PRO A 182 -23.95 3.02 0.79
N ALA A 183 -24.05 2.42 1.97
CA ALA A 183 -23.02 1.57 2.55
C ALA A 183 -22.78 0.27 1.74
N ALA A 184 -23.72 -0.12 0.88
CA ALA A 184 -23.55 -1.27 -0.01
C ALA A 184 -22.41 -1.08 -1.03
N ALA A 185 -22.00 0.17 -1.29
CA ALA A 185 -20.87 0.50 -2.14
C ALA A 185 -19.50 0.26 -1.48
N ASP A 186 -19.44 0.07 -0.14
CA ASP A 186 -18.18 -0.28 0.54
C ASP A 186 -17.76 -1.71 0.15
N PRO A 187 -16.63 -1.88 -0.56
CA PRO A 187 -16.16 -3.21 -0.96
C PRO A 187 -15.61 -4.04 0.22
N PHE A 188 -15.30 -3.38 1.35
CA PHE A 188 -14.69 -4.02 2.49
C PHE A 188 -15.71 -4.58 3.48
N GLY A 189 -15.56 -5.87 3.85
CA GLY A 189 -16.26 -6.53 4.95
C GLY A 189 -15.54 -6.36 6.29
N ASP A 190 -15.46 -7.41 7.06
CA ASP A 190 -14.51 -7.49 8.17
C ASP A 190 -13.12 -7.77 7.62
N VAL A 191 -12.18 -6.89 7.90
CA VAL A 191 -10.86 -6.88 7.27
C VAL A 191 -9.80 -7.29 8.28
N PHE A 192 -8.95 -8.24 7.91
CA PHE A 192 -7.91 -8.80 8.76
C PHE A 192 -6.52 -8.41 8.26
N LEU A 193 -5.78 -7.66 9.06
CA LEU A 193 -4.34 -7.46 8.88
C LEU A 193 -3.60 -8.58 9.62
N VAL A 194 -3.04 -9.52 8.86
CA VAL A 194 -2.31 -10.68 9.38
C VAL A 194 -0.81 -10.44 9.25
N ILE A 195 -0.09 -10.46 10.36
CA ILE A 195 1.37 -10.26 10.39
C ILE A 195 2.03 -11.50 10.97
N ASP A 196 2.67 -12.29 10.11
CA ASP A 196 3.51 -13.41 10.54
C ASP A 196 4.96 -12.96 10.72
N GLY A 197 5.48 -13.07 11.96
CA GLY A 197 6.82 -12.66 12.31
C GLY A 197 6.94 -11.21 12.78
N TRP A 198 6.23 -10.84 13.84
CA TRP A 198 6.22 -9.48 14.40
C TRP A 198 7.61 -8.85 14.64
N PRO A 199 8.63 -9.55 15.21
CA PRO A 199 9.92 -8.93 15.41
C PRO A 199 10.62 -8.50 14.12
N ALA A 200 10.48 -9.31 13.06
CA ALA A 200 11.00 -8.95 11.75
C ALA A 200 10.26 -7.74 11.18
N PHE A 201 8.92 -7.68 11.36
CA PHE A 201 8.13 -6.52 10.95
C PHE A 201 8.59 -5.23 11.62
N VAL A 202 8.77 -5.22 12.94
CA VAL A 202 9.23 -4.02 13.68
C VAL A 202 10.66 -3.63 13.29
N ALA A 203 11.54 -4.60 13.04
CA ALA A 203 12.93 -4.35 12.66
C ALA A 203 13.04 -3.74 11.25
N GLU A 204 12.24 -4.21 10.31
CA GLU A 204 12.30 -3.79 8.90
C GLU A 204 11.41 -2.58 8.61
N PHE A 205 10.28 -2.44 9.31
CA PHE A 205 9.28 -1.39 9.11
C PHE A 205 8.97 -0.62 10.42
N PRO A 206 9.96 -0.03 11.09
CA PRO A 206 9.76 0.63 12.39
C PRO A 206 8.76 1.80 12.33
N ASP A 207 8.64 2.46 11.18
CA ASP A 207 7.68 3.56 10.97
C ASP A 207 6.22 3.08 10.89
N LEU A 208 5.97 1.79 10.63
CA LEU A 208 4.64 1.21 10.54
C LEU A 208 4.13 0.67 11.89
N GLU A 209 5.01 0.38 12.86
CA GLU A 209 4.61 -0.13 14.17
C GLU A 209 3.55 0.76 14.85
N PRO A 210 3.69 2.11 14.90
CA PRO A 210 2.66 2.97 15.47
C PRO A 210 1.32 2.90 14.73
N MET A 211 1.36 2.72 13.39
CA MET A 211 0.13 2.61 12.59
C MET A 211 -0.61 1.31 12.90
N VAL A 212 0.10 0.18 12.99
CA VAL A 212 -0.48 -1.12 13.38
C VAL A 212 -1.03 -1.05 14.81
N GLN A 213 -0.35 -0.35 15.71
CA GLN A 213 -0.84 -0.12 17.08
C GLN A 213 -2.16 0.64 17.08
N ASP A 214 -2.29 1.71 16.29
CA ASP A 214 -3.53 2.47 16.13
C ASP A 214 -4.66 1.59 15.57
N ILE A 215 -4.36 0.77 14.53
CA ILE A 215 -5.31 -0.17 13.94
C ILE A 215 -5.78 -1.18 14.99
N ALA A 216 -4.87 -1.80 15.73
CA ALA A 216 -5.22 -2.76 16.78
C ALA A 216 -6.07 -2.12 17.89
N GLY A 217 -5.80 -0.84 18.24
CA GLY A 217 -6.50 -0.13 19.30
C GLY A 217 -7.92 0.33 18.94
N GLN A 218 -8.16 0.68 17.69
CA GLN A 218 -9.41 1.31 17.24
C GLN A 218 -10.19 0.44 16.25
N GLY A 219 -9.52 -0.47 15.54
CA GLY A 219 -10.05 -1.19 14.40
C GLY A 219 -11.27 -2.05 14.70
N LEU A 220 -11.33 -2.72 15.85
CA LEU A 220 -12.43 -3.63 16.18
C LEU A 220 -13.82 -2.96 16.12
N ALA A 221 -13.91 -1.71 16.55
CA ALA A 221 -15.15 -0.95 16.49
C ALA A 221 -15.65 -0.74 15.05
N PHE A 222 -14.75 -0.84 14.10
CA PHE A 222 -14.97 -0.58 12.68
C PHE A 222 -14.73 -1.82 11.79
N GLY A 223 -14.64 -3.03 12.37
CA GLY A 223 -14.44 -4.27 11.62
C GLY A 223 -13.07 -4.38 10.95
N VAL A 224 -12.04 -3.81 11.56
CA VAL A 224 -10.64 -3.97 11.15
C VAL A 224 -9.92 -4.72 12.26
N HIS A 225 -9.44 -5.91 11.95
CA HIS A 225 -8.87 -6.87 12.89
C HIS A 225 -7.37 -6.97 12.69
N THR A 226 -6.63 -7.20 13.77
CA THR A 226 -5.18 -7.39 13.74
C THR A 226 -4.84 -8.77 14.26
N VAL A 227 -4.09 -9.56 13.47
CA VAL A 227 -3.63 -10.91 13.82
C VAL A 227 -2.11 -10.92 13.76
N ILE A 228 -1.45 -11.26 14.87
CA ILE A 228 0.01 -11.17 14.98
C ILE A 228 0.58 -12.49 15.49
N SER A 229 1.62 -13.00 14.81
CA SER A 229 2.46 -14.07 15.33
C SER A 229 3.77 -13.54 15.90
N THR A 230 4.23 -14.13 17.01
CA THR A 230 5.52 -13.79 17.61
C THR A 230 6.20 -15.04 18.19
N PRO A 231 7.53 -15.15 18.14
CA PRO A 231 8.23 -16.22 18.83
C PRO A 231 8.28 -16.04 20.35
N ARG A 232 8.17 -14.79 20.85
CA ARG A 232 8.25 -14.43 22.25
C ARG A 232 7.28 -13.32 22.61
N TRP A 233 6.62 -13.43 23.74
CA TRP A 233 5.65 -12.41 24.17
C TRP A 233 6.26 -11.06 24.55
N ASN A 234 7.50 -11.03 25.00
CA ASN A 234 8.20 -9.78 25.35
C ASN A 234 8.54 -8.91 24.13
N GLU A 235 8.52 -9.46 22.92
CA GLU A 235 8.69 -8.73 21.66
C GLU A 235 7.45 -7.93 21.28
N LEU A 236 6.28 -8.28 21.82
CA LEU A 236 5.07 -7.47 21.73
C LEU A 236 5.05 -6.45 22.85
N LYS A 237 5.26 -5.17 22.54
CA LYS A 237 5.11 -4.07 23.50
C LYS A 237 3.72 -4.12 24.15
N SER A 238 3.63 -3.75 25.43
CA SER A 238 2.37 -3.79 26.20
C SER A 238 1.22 -3.11 25.48
N ARG A 239 1.46 -1.96 24.86
CA ARG A 239 0.44 -1.21 24.11
C ARG A 239 -0.22 -2.01 22.98
N VAL A 240 0.53 -2.80 22.21
CA VAL A 240 -0.03 -3.66 21.17
C VAL A 240 -0.69 -4.87 21.81
N ARG A 241 0.01 -5.54 22.74
CA ARG A 241 -0.42 -6.76 23.39
C ARG A 241 -1.77 -6.63 24.13
N ASP A 242 -2.03 -5.47 24.72
CA ASP A 242 -3.26 -5.21 25.49
C ASP A 242 -4.50 -5.09 24.60
N TYR A 243 -4.32 -4.76 23.30
CA TYR A 243 -5.40 -4.74 22.30
C TYR A 243 -5.69 -6.10 21.66
N LEU A 244 -4.83 -7.11 21.87
CA LEU A 244 -5.00 -8.46 21.33
C LEU A 244 -5.80 -9.29 22.34
N GLY A 245 -7.13 -9.38 22.11
CA GLY A 245 -8.08 -10.00 23.04
C GLY A 245 -7.97 -11.53 23.07
N THR A 246 -7.76 -12.17 21.91
CA THR A 246 -7.54 -13.61 21.81
C THR A 246 -6.04 -13.91 21.84
N LYS A 247 -5.62 -14.81 22.72
CA LYS A 247 -4.22 -15.24 22.86
C LYS A 247 -4.14 -16.75 22.78
N VAL A 248 -3.27 -17.22 21.90
CA VAL A 248 -2.95 -18.65 21.74
C VAL A 248 -1.46 -18.83 21.96
N GLU A 249 -1.12 -19.73 22.85
CA GLU A 249 0.27 -19.99 23.20
C GLU A 249 0.66 -21.43 22.85
N PHE A 250 1.51 -21.55 21.86
CA PHE A 250 2.20 -22.78 21.53
C PHE A 250 3.38 -22.97 22.47
N ARG A 251 4.09 -24.10 22.36
CA ARG A 251 5.30 -24.32 23.12
C ARG A 251 6.27 -23.16 22.94
N LEU A 252 6.67 -22.53 24.05
CA LEU A 252 7.67 -21.47 24.08
C LEU A 252 9.08 -22.05 24.16
N GLY A 253 10.07 -21.30 23.67
CA GLY A 253 11.49 -21.60 23.86
C GLY A 253 11.92 -21.44 25.31
N ASP A 254 11.44 -20.37 25.95
CA ASP A 254 11.60 -20.12 27.40
C ASP A 254 10.22 -19.99 28.07
N ILE A 255 9.93 -20.91 28.97
CA ILE A 255 8.64 -20.99 29.65
C ILE A 255 8.43 -19.82 30.64
N SER A 256 9.49 -19.16 31.08
CA SER A 256 9.38 -18.00 31.96
C SER A 256 8.67 -16.81 31.26
N GLU A 257 8.63 -16.81 29.95
CA GLU A 257 7.99 -15.76 29.10
C GLU A 257 6.49 -15.99 28.92
N THR A 258 5.89 -17.05 29.48
CA THR A 258 4.45 -17.33 29.28
C THR A 258 3.57 -16.15 29.72
N GLN A 259 2.55 -15.85 28.92
CA GLN A 259 1.51 -14.86 29.24
C GLN A 259 0.17 -15.50 29.59
N ILE A 260 0.05 -16.82 29.43
CA ILE A 260 -1.18 -17.56 29.70
C ILE A 260 -1.04 -18.38 30.98
N ASP A 261 -0.27 -19.44 30.94
CA ASP A 261 -0.06 -20.31 32.12
C ASP A 261 1.19 -21.18 31.98
N ARG A 262 1.74 -21.60 33.14
CA ARG A 262 2.87 -22.53 33.19
C ARG A 262 2.55 -23.92 32.62
N MET A 263 1.29 -24.24 32.36
CA MET A 263 0.86 -25.45 31.64
C MET A 263 1.49 -25.59 30.25
N THR A 264 1.99 -24.50 29.67
CA THR A 264 2.80 -24.56 28.42
C THR A 264 3.98 -25.52 28.52
N ARG A 265 4.46 -25.85 29.73
CA ARG A 265 5.47 -26.90 29.96
C ARG A 265 5.00 -28.28 29.51
N GLU A 266 3.71 -28.55 29.62
CA GLU A 266 3.10 -29.84 29.30
C GLU A 266 2.98 -30.08 27.80
N ILE A 267 3.18 -29.03 26.99
CA ILE A 267 3.17 -29.17 25.52
C ILE A 267 4.40 -29.98 25.09
N PRO A 268 4.22 -31.15 24.47
CA PRO A 268 5.33 -31.98 24.01
C PRO A 268 6.17 -31.27 22.93
N ALA A 269 7.49 -31.43 22.97
CA ALA A 269 8.40 -30.76 22.01
C ALA A 269 8.22 -31.24 20.56
N ASN A 270 7.79 -32.48 20.39
CA ASN A 270 7.65 -33.15 19.09
C ASN A 270 6.19 -33.19 18.57
N ARG A 271 5.33 -32.34 19.09
CA ARG A 271 3.90 -32.25 18.69
C ARG A 271 3.55 -30.82 18.24
N PRO A 272 3.90 -30.42 17.00
CA PRO A 272 3.44 -29.16 16.44
C PRO A 272 1.90 -29.09 16.43
N GLY A 273 1.33 -27.90 16.57
CA GLY A 273 -0.12 -27.72 16.65
C GLY A 273 -0.70 -27.81 18.06
N ARG A 274 0.06 -28.31 19.05
CA ARG A 274 -0.37 -28.26 20.46
C ARG A 274 -0.19 -26.86 21.01
N ALA A 275 -1.27 -26.33 21.63
CA ALA A 275 -1.30 -24.98 22.18
C ALA A 275 -2.14 -24.94 23.47
N ILE A 276 -2.14 -23.76 24.10
CA ILE A 276 -3.00 -23.44 25.25
C ILE A 276 -3.80 -22.18 24.94
N SER A 277 -5.10 -22.20 25.24
CA SER A 277 -5.96 -21.03 25.15
C SER A 277 -5.80 -20.09 26.34
N ALA A 278 -6.30 -18.84 26.19
CA ALA A 278 -6.32 -17.86 27.28
C ALA A 278 -7.09 -18.37 28.53
N GLU A 279 -8.08 -19.26 28.33
CA GLU A 279 -8.87 -19.91 29.39
C GLU A 279 -8.15 -21.10 30.03
N LYS A 280 -6.89 -21.34 29.64
CA LYS A 280 -6.02 -22.41 30.16
C LYS A 280 -6.47 -23.83 29.82
N HIS A 281 -7.01 -24.01 28.61
CA HIS A 281 -7.33 -25.32 28.08
C HIS A 281 -6.28 -25.76 27.05
N HIS A 282 -6.00 -27.05 27.03
CA HIS A 282 -5.18 -27.64 25.99
C HIS A 282 -5.92 -27.66 24.65
N LEU A 283 -5.22 -27.24 23.62
CA LEU A 283 -5.72 -27.21 22.25
C LEU A 283 -4.87 -28.11 21.35
N MET A 284 -5.53 -28.73 20.37
CA MET A 284 -4.91 -29.19 19.14
C MET A 284 -5.43 -28.34 18.02
N ILE A 285 -4.58 -27.48 17.47
CA ILE A 285 -4.94 -26.62 16.35
C ILE A 285 -5.15 -27.48 15.10
N GLY A 286 -6.15 -27.12 14.32
CA GLY A 286 -6.48 -27.79 13.07
C GLY A 286 -5.46 -27.57 11.97
N VAL A 287 -5.57 -28.33 10.92
CA VAL A 287 -4.72 -28.19 9.74
C VAL A 287 -5.47 -27.52 8.59
N PRO A 288 -4.77 -26.65 7.82
CA PRO A 288 -5.37 -25.87 6.73
C PRO A 288 -5.60 -26.75 5.48
N ARG A 289 -6.53 -27.69 5.57
CA ARG A 289 -6.93 -28.60 4.50
C ARG A 289 -8.42 -28.91 4.60
N ILE A 290 -9.03 -29.30 3.47
CA ILE A 290 -10.47 -29.58 3.37
C ILE A 290 -10.75 -30.97 2.80
N ASP A 291 -9.75 -31.83 2.72
CA ASP A 291 -9.83 -33.20 2.15
C ASP A 291 -10.16 -34.30 3.17
N GLY A 292 -10.44 -33.92 4.42
CA GLY A 292 -10.76 -34.86 5.50
C GLY A 292 -9.55 -35.61 6.07
N VAL A 293 -8.31 -35.25 5.70
CA VAL A 293 -7.11 -35.96 6.17
C VAL A 293 -6.58 -35.32 7.47
N HIS A 294 -6.48 -36.11 8.53
CA HIS A 294 -6.01 -35.70 9.87
C HIS A 294 -4.48 -35.75 9.96
N SER A 295 -3.79 -35.01 9.10
CA SER A 295 -2.32 -35.00 9.07
C SER A 295 -1.77 -33.62 8.71
N GLY A 296 -0.63 -33.26 9.33
CA GLY A 296 0.17 -32.10 8.98
C GLY A 296 1.18 -32.36 7.86
N GLU A 297 1.15 -33.52 7.21
CA GLU A 297 2.01 -33.85 6.06
C GLU A 297 1.43 -33.28 4.76
N ASN A 298 2.30 -32.95 3.80
CA ASN A 298 1.92 -32.44 2.47
C ASN A 298 0.96 -31.23 2.51
N LEU A 299 1.12 -30.34 3.52
CA LEU A 299 0.22 -29.19 3.71
C LEU A 299 0.24 -28.24 2.52
N VAL A 300 1.35 -28.07 1.82
CA VAL A 300 1.44 -27.18 0.66
C VAL A 300 0.47 -27.63 -0.44
N ASP A 301 0.50 -28.90 -0.81
CA ASP A 301 -0.39 -29.45 -1.83
C ASP A 301 -1.86 -29.39 -1.38
N ALA A 302 -2.12 -29.69 -0.10
CA ALA A 302 -3.46 -29.65 0.46
C ALA A 302 -4.03 -28.22 0.51
N ILE A 303 -3.22 -27.21 0.86
CA ILE A 303 -3.62 -25.81 0.84
C ILE A 303 -3.89 -25.35 -0.59
N THR A 304 -3.01 -25.67 -1.53
CA THR A 304 -3.19 -25.32 -2.95
C THR A 304 -4.50 -25.89 -3.49
N ALA A 305 -4.78 -27.18 -3.24
CA ALA A 305 -6.04 -27.79 -3.64
C ALA A 305 -7.27 -27.16 -2.97
N ALA A 306 -7.16 -26.77 -1.69
CA ALA A 306 -8.22 -26.08 -0.97
C ALA A 306 -8.47 -24.68 -1.56
N VAL A 307 -7.41 -23.93 -1.87
CA VAL A 307 -7.49 -22.61 -2.51
C VAL A 307 -8.17 -22.70 -3.86
N GLU A 308 -7.75 -23.63 -4.74
CA GLU A 308 -8.37 -23.86 -6.04
C GLU A 308 -9.86 -24.22 -5.92
N HIS A 309 -10.19 -25.10 -4.98
CA HIS A 309 -11.58 -25.50 -4.74
C HIS A 309 -12.47 -24.34 -4.30
N ILE A 310 -11.98 -23.52 -3.36
CA ILE A 310 -12.72 -22.35 -2.85
C ILE A 310 -12.82 -21.30 -3.95
N ALA A 311 -11.74 -21.01 -4.67
CA ALA A 311 -11.70 -20.02 -5.74
C ALA A 311 -12.70 -20.34 -6.87
N ALA A 312 -12.89 -21.60 -7.20
CA ALA A 312 -13.87 -22.01 -8.20
C ALA A 312 -15.33 -21.67 -7.82
N GLY A 313 -15.61 -21.44 -6.54
CA GLY A 313 -16.96 -21.11 -6.03
C GLY A 313 -17.31 -19.62 -6.07
N TYR A 314 -16.35 -18.73 -6.33
CA TYR A 314 -16.57 -17.29 -6.26
C TYR A 314 -16.09 -16.56 -7.53
N THR A 315 -16.88 -15.57 -7.95
CA THR A 315 -16.49 -14.59 -8.98
C THR A 315 -16.06 -13.25 -8.36
N GLU A 316 -16.52 -12.98 -7.14
CA GLU A 316 -16.11 -11.80 -6.36
C GLU A 316 -14.77 -12.06 -5.68
N GLN A 317 -13.96 -11.02 -5.58
CA GLN A 317 -12.65 -11.06 -4.93
C GLN A 317 -12.51 -9.92 -3.93
N ALA A 318 -11.71 -10.13 -2.90
CA ALA A 318 -11.27 -9.08 -2.01
C ALA A 318 -10.57 -7.97 -2.80
N PRO A 319 -10.74 -6.69 -2.43
CA PRO A 319 -10.00 -5.59 -3.06
C PRO A 319 -8.49 -5.84 -3.01
N GLU A 320 -7.87 -5.87 -4.18
CA GLU A 320 -6.43 -6.10 -4.28
C GLU A 320 -5.62 -4.90 -3.76
N VAL A 321 -4.53 -5.17 -3.04
CA VAL A 321 -3.57 -4.14 -2.65
C VAL A 321 -2.76 -3.73 -3.87
N ARG A 322 -3.18 -2.63 -4.48
CA ARG A 322 -2.48 -2.07 -5.64
C ARG A 322 -1.36 -1.15 -5.18
N VAL A 323 -0.15 -1.39 -5.69
CA VAL A 323 1.01 -0.52 -5.49
C VAL A 323 1.15 0.45 -6.65
N LEU A 324 1.95 1.50 -6.46
CA LEU A 324 2.31 2.37 -7.57
C LEU A 324 2.91 1.54 -8.71
N PRO A 325 2.46 1.75 -9.95
CA PRO A 325 3.07 1.08 -11.10
C PRO A 325 4.53 1.51 -11.24
N GLU A 326 5.40 0.63 -11.71
CA GLU A 326 6.79 1.00 -12.01
C GLU A 326 6.88 2.14 -13.03
N ARG A 327 5.90 2.20 -13.93
CA ARG A 327 5.79 3.24 -14.96
C ARG A 327 4.32 3.51 -15.25
N ILE A 328 3.96 4.78 -15.36
CA ILE A 328 2.64 5.25 -15.80
C ILE A 328 2.79 6.17 -16.99
N TYR A 329 2.16 5.84 -18.10
CA TYR A 329 2.23 6.66 -19.30
C TYR A 329 1.25 7.83 -19.24
N LEU A 330 1.65 8.99 -19.78
CA LEU A 330 0.81 10.18 -19.82
C LEU A 330 -0.56 9.92 -20.43
N HIS A 331 -0.64 9.13 -21.50
CA HIS A 331 -1.90 8.80 -22.16
C HIS A 331 -2.85 7.91 -21.36
N GLN A 332 -2.36 7.27 -20.27
CA GLN A 332 -3.17 6.47 -19.35
C GLN A 332 -3.80 7.32 -18.23
N LEU A 333 -3.32 8.56 -18.05
CA LEU A 333 -3.88 9.48 -17.08
C LEU A 333 -5.12 10.15 -17.64
N ASP A 334 -6.16 10.30 -16.80
CA ASP A 334 -7.31 11.11 -17.19
C ASP A 334 -6.86 12.57 -17.42
N PRO A 335 -6.98 13.10 -18.62
CA PRO A 335 -6.62 14.49 -18.89
C PRO A 335 -7.62 15.48 -18.28
N ASN A 336 -8.81 15.02 -17.87
CA ASN A 336 -9.87 15.88 -17.37
C ASN A 336 -9.87 15.87 -15.84
N PRO A 337 -9.44 16.95 -15.19
CA PRO A 337 -9.49 17.04 -13.73
C PRO A 337 -10.95 17.08 -13.27
N PRO A 338 -11.23 16.61 -12.05
CA PRO A 338 -12.55 16.75 -11.46
C PRO A 338 -12.90 18.24 -11.27
N GLY A 339 -14.04 18.67 -11.78
CA GLY A 339 -14.52 20.05 -11.64
C GLY A 339 -15.27 20.58 -12.87
N PRO A 340 -15.78 21.82 -12.83
CA PRO A 340 -16.51 22.41 -13.93
C PRO A 340 -15.59 22.61 -15.15
N ASP A 341 -16.04 22.06 -16.28
CA ASP A 341 -15.35 22.07 -17.55
C ASP A 341 -15.15 23.46 -18.16
N ALA A 342 -14.15 23.57 -19.04
CA ALA A 342 -13.92 24.63 -20.02
C ALA A 342 -13.53 26.03 -19.53
N ASP A 343 -13.21 26.25 -18.28
CA ASP A 343 -12.61 27.50 -17.82
C ASP A 343 -11.09 27.51 -18.08
N TYR A 344 -10.51 28.70 -18.27
CA TYR A 344 -9.06 28.91 -18.36
C TYR A 344 -8.29 28.17 -17.23
N ARG A 345 -8.88 28.06 -16.05
CA ARG A 345 -8.30 27.36 -14.93
C ARG A 345 -8.11 25.86 -15.16
N SER A 346 -9.03 25.20 -15.86
CA SER A 346 -8.95 23.76 -16.09
C SER A 346 -7.85 23.39 -17.09
N ARG A 347 -7.48 24.27 -18.04
CA ARG A 347 -6.37 24.01 -18.99
C ARG A 347 -5.00 23.96 -18.32
N TRP A 348 -4.85 24.55 -17.11
CA TRP A 348 -3.65 24.55 -16.30
C TRP A 348 -3.66 23.50 -15.18
N MET A 349 -4.66 22.65 -15.12
CA MET A 349 -4.66 21.45 -14.30
C MET A 349 -3.94 20.33 -15.03
N ILE A 350 -2.64 20.22 -14.79
CA ILE A 350 -1.75 19.33 -15.55
C ILE A 350 -1.62 17.99 -14.84
N PRO A 351 -1.96 16.84 -15.47
CA PRO A 351 -1.73 15.54 -14.88
C PRO A 351 -0.23 15.26 -14.83
N ILE A 352 0.31 15.06 -13.63
CA ILE A 352 1.74 14.86 -13.40
C ILE A 352 2.09 13.43 -12.98
N GLY A 353 1.10 12.58 -12.68
CA GLY A 353 1.33 11.20 -12.26
C GLY A 353 0.16 10.60 -11.51
N VAL A 354 0.44 9.56 -10.72
CA VAL A 354 -0.53 8.83 -9.88
C VAL A 354 -0.06 8.87 -8.44
N ARG A 355 -0.97 9.13 -7.50
CA ARG A 355 -0.70 9.19 -6.05
C ARG A 355 -0.51 7.79 -5.47
N GLU A 356 0.40 7.67 -4.50
CA GLU A 356 0.55 6.43 -3.73
C GLU A 356 -0.66 6.18 -2.81
N SER A 357 -1.27 7.25 -2.28
CA SER A 357 -2.31 7.15 -1.25
C SER A 357 -3.58 6.44 -1.72
N ASP A 358 -4.03 6.71 -2.95
CA ASP A 358 -5.32 6.23 -3.46
C ASP A 358 -5.27 5.81 -4.95
N LEU A 359 -4.10 5.88 -5.56
CA LEU A 359 -3.87 5.64 -7.00
C LEU A 359 -4.68 6.57 -7.91
N SER A 360 -5.15 7.68 -7.40
CA SER A 360 -5.79 8.72 -8.22
C SER A 360 -4.74 9.53 -8.99
N VAL A 361 -5.19 10.20 -10.04
CA VAL A 361 -4.33 11.10 -10.82
C VAL A 361 -3.92 12.30 -9.96
N ALA A 362 -2.62 12.53 -9.88
CA ALA A 362 -2.05 13.75 -9.30
C ALA A 362 -2.02 14.85 -10.34
N TYR A 363 -2.67 15.97 -10.05
CA TYR A 363 -2.66 17.16 -10.90
C TYR A 363 -1.84 18.26 -10.26
N ASP A 364 -1.10 19.01 -11.08
CA ASP A 364 -0.51 20.29 -10.72
C ASP A 364 -1.39 21.43 -11.24
N ASN A 365 -1.85 22.30 -10.34
CA ASN A 365 -2.61 23.48 -10.72
C ASN A 365 -1.69 24.66 -11.03
N MET A 366 -1.13 24.67 -12.23
CA MET A 366 -0.21 25.72 -12.68
C MET A 366 -0.88 27.11 -12.84
N GLN A 367 -2.20 27.22 -12.68
CA GLN A 367 -2.89 28.50 -12.60
C GLN A 367 -2.63 29.20 -11.24
N VAL A 368 -2.54 28.44 -10.18
CA VAL A 368 -2.35 28.93 -8.82
C VAL A 368 -0.87 28.98 -8.47
N THR A 369 -0.15 27.92 -8.79
CA THR A 369 1.29 27.76 -8.57
C THR A 369 1.97 27.60 -9.94
N PRO A 370 2.37 28.71 -10.60
CA PRO A 370 2.74 28.68 -12.02
C PRO A 370 4.10 28.02 -12.32
N HIS A 371 4.75 27.43 -11.32
CA HIS A 371 6.06 26.84 -11.45
C HIS A 371 6.11 25.43 -10.93
N LEU A 372 6.94 24.57 -11.55
CA LEU A 372 7.20 23.19 -11.14
C LEU A 372 8.71 22.97 -11.05
N LEU A 373 9.18 22.46 -9.92
CA LEU A 373 10.59 22.13 -9.70
C LEU A 373 10.77 20.60 -9.64
N ILE A 374 11.83 20.09 -10.26
CA ILE A 374 12.08 18.65 -10.36
C ILE A 374 13.55 18.38 -9.97
N PHE A 375 13.77 17.84 -8.78
CA PHE A 375 15.07 17.48 -8.27
C PHE A 375 15.27 15.97 -8.26
N GLY A 376 16.45 15.48 -8.68
CA GLY A 376 16.71 14.06 -8.67
C GLY A 376 18.12 13.69 -9.10
N ALA A 377 18.59 12.51 -8.68
CA ALA A 377 19.88 11.96 -9.07
C ALA A 377 19.96 11.71 -10.60
N ALA A 378 21.13 11.36 -11.10
CA ALA A 378 21.28 10.92 -12.47
C ALA A 378 20.40 9.70 -12.76
N LYS A 379 19.76 9.65 -13.94
CA LYS A 379 18.87 8.57 -14.38
C LYS A 379 17.60 8.38 -13.52
N SER A 380 17.23 9.31 -12.66
CA SER A 380 16.01 9.25 -11.86
C SER A 380 14.71 9.56 -12.63
N GLY A 381 14.81 10.06 -13.87
CA GLY A 381 13.65 10.37 -14.72
C GLY A 381 13.32 11.85 -14.88
N LYS A 382 14.09 12.79 -14.28
CA LYS A 382 13.84 14.25 -14.33
C LYS A 382 13.41 14.78 -15.70
N THR A 383 14.27 14.58 -16.70
CA THR A 383 14.05 15.09 -18.06
C THR A 383 12.79 14.46 -18.68
N ARG A 384 12.52 13.17 -18.42
CA ARG A 384 11.30 12.49 -18.93
C ARG A 384 10.02 13.01 -18.28
N ILE A 385 10.07 13.38 -17.02
CA ILE A 385 8.94 14.04 -16.34
C ILE A 385 8.72 15.42 -16.96
N ALA A 386 9.80 16.20 -17.20
CA ALA A 386 9.69 17.49 -17.85
C ALA A 386 9.08 17.36 -19.27
N HIS A 387 9.45 16.32 -20.03
CA HIS A 387 8.80 15.99 -21.31
C HIS A 387 7.30 15.71 -21.14
N ALA A 388 6.92 14.84 -20.18
CA ALA A 388 5.53 14.48 -19.95
C ALA A 388 4.68 15.70 -19.57
N VAL A 389 5.20 16.57 -18.72
CA VAL A 389 4.53 17.81 -18.33
C VAL A 389 4.39 18.77 -19.53
N ALA A 390 5.45 18.94 -20.33
CA ALA A 390 5.40 19.78 -21.52
C ALA A 390 4.35 19.25 -22.55
N GLN A 391 4.34 17.95 -22.81
CA GLN A 391 3.33 17.33 -23.68
C GLN A 391 1.91 17.45 -23.13
N ALA A 392 1.73 17.28 -21.81
CA ALA A 392 0.45 17.48 -21.16
C ALA A 392 -0.06 18.93 -21.31
N ILE A 393 0.83 19.92 -21.21
CA ILE A 393 0.48 21.33 -21.46
C ILE A 393 0.10 21.54 -22.92
N CYS A 394 0.89 21.02 -23.88
CA CYS A 394 0.61 21.15 -25.30
C CYS A 394 -0.71 20.48 -25.71
N SER A 395 -1.04 19.32 -25.14
CA SER A 395 -2.29 18.61 -25.46
C SER A 395 -3.55 19.36 -25.01
N ARG A 396 -3.43 20.27 -24.05
CA ARG A 396 -4.53 21.04 -23.46
C ARG A 396 -4.63 22.48 -23.97
N ASN A 397 -3.62 22.95 -24.69
CA ASN A 397 -3.52 24.32 -25.13
C ASN A 397 -3.13 24.41 -26.62
N SER A 398 -3.74 25.34 -27.32
CA SER A 398 -3.30 25.65 -28.71
C SER A 398 -2.02 26.50 -28.70
N PRO A 399 -1.28 26.57 -29.81
CA PRO A 399 -0.14 27.45 -29.96
C PRO A 399 -0.42 28.94 -29.71
N ASP A 400 -1.67 29.40 -29.94
CA ASP A 400 -2.07 30.77 -29.64
C ASP A 400 -2.32 31.02 -28.14
N GLN A 401 -2.44 29.96 -27.37
CA GLN A 401 -2.67 30.02 -25.93
C GLN A 401 -1.38 29.84 -25.11
N VAL A 402 -0.44 28.99 -25.59
CA VAL A 402 0.80 28.67 -24.86
C VAL A 402 1.96 28.53 -25.83
N ARG A 403 3.07 29.16 -25.50
CA ARG A 403 4.36 29.05 -26.20
C ARG A 403 5.46 28.65 -25.24
N PHE A 404 6.45 27.94 -25.75
CA PHE A 404 7.59 27.45 -24.97
C PHE A 404 8.90 28.12 -25.38
N MET A 405 9.74 28.38 -24.38
CA MET A 405 11.17 28.64 -24.51
C MET A 405 11.93 27.55 -23.77
N LEU A 406 12.94 26.96 -24.40
CA LEU A 406 13.72 25.86 -23.84
C LEU A 406 15.14 26.33 -23.53
N ALA A 407 15.65 26.01 -22.36
CA ALA A 407 17.03 26.13 -21.97
C ALA A 407 17.60 24.72 -21.72
N ASP A 408 18.28 24.19 -22.74
CA ASP A 408 18.70 22.79 -22.80
C ASP A 408 20.10 22.64 -23.40
N TYR A 409 21.10 22.61 -22.54
CA TYR A 409 22.51 22.52 -22.97
C TYR A 409 22.95 21.08 -23.34
N ARG A 410 22.11 20.09 -23.07
CA ARG A 410 22.41 18.68 -23.34
C ARG A 410 21.54 18.05 -24.42
N SER A 411 20.65 18.83 -24.98
CA SER A 411 19.67 18.35 -25.98
C SER A 411 18.75 17.22 -25.46
N GLY A 412 18.52 17.22 -24.15
CA GLY A 412 17.66 16.22 -23.48
C GLY A 412 16.17 16.48 -23.68
N LEU A 413 15.79 17.73 -24.06
CA LEU A 413 14.42 18.16 -24.29
C LEU A 413 14.03 18.22 -25.77
N LEU A 414 14.87 17.71 -26.67
CA LEU A 414 14.50 17.64 -28.09
C LEU A 414 13.19 16.87 -28.23
N ASP A 415 12.32 17.36 -29.11
CA ASP A 415 11.00 16.79 -29.40
C ASP A 415 10.02 16.75 -28.22
N SER A 416 10.35 17.39 -27.07
CA SER A 416 9.42 17.52 -25.95
C SER A 416 8.24 18.43 -26.25
N VAL A 417 8.41 19.37 -27.17
CA VAL A 417 7.45 20.40 -27.53
C VAL A 417 7.36 20.47 -29.07
N PRO A 418 6.16 20.41 -29.66
CA PRO A 418 5.97 20.61 -31.11
C PRO A 418 6.51 21.99 -31.55
N GLU A 419 7.10 22.08 -32.75
CA GLU A 419 7.63 23.34 -33.29
C GLU A 419 6.60 24.47 -33.28
N SER A 420 5.32 24.13 -33.54
CA SER A 420 4.22 25.08 -33.49
C SER A 420 4.03 25.77 -32.14
N HIS A 421 4.46 25.13 -31.05
CA HIS A 421 4.40 25.69 -29.68
C HIS A 421 5.69 26.39 -29.28
N LEU A 422 6.74 26.41 -30.06
CA LEU A 422 7.92 27.20 -29.77
C LEU A 422 7.64 28.70 -29.92
N LEU A 423 8.22 29.51 -29.03
CA LEU A 423 7.97 30.96 -29.01
C LEU A 423 8.41 31.62 -30.32
N ASP A 424 9.59 31.25 -30.80
CA ASP A 424 10.17 31.68 -32.10
C ASP A 424 11.28 30.71 -32.54
N ALA A 425 11.95 30.99 -33.63
CA ALA A 425 13.05 30.17 -34.16
C ALA A 425 14.26 30.09 -33.21
N GLY A 426 14.42 31.03 -32.27
CA GLY A 426 15.47 31.06 -31.24
C GLY A 426 15.05 30.50 -29.90
N ALA A 427 13.89 29.89 -29.81
CA ALA A 427 13.33 29.42 -28.55
C ALA A 427 14.10 28.26 -27.90
N ILE A 428 14.97 27.55 -28.63
CA ILE A 428 15.82 26.48 -28.11
C ILE A 428 17.23 26.99 -27.85
N ASN A 429 17.56 27.22 -26.60
CA ASN A 429 18.84 27.78 -26.17
C ASN A 429 19.80 26.70 -25.67
N ARG A 430 20.92 26.51 -26.34
CA ARG A 430 21.92 25.47 -26.07
C ARG A 430 23.20 25.95 -25.45
N ASN A 431 23.35 27.27 -25.27
CA ASN A 431 24.52 27.89 -24.65
C ASN A 431 24.15 29.17 -23.90
N SER A 432 25.05 29.66 -23.07
CA SER A 432 24.81 30.80 -22.18
C SER A 432 24.56 32.12 -22.94
N ALA A 433 25.23 32.35 -24.07
CA ALA A 433 25.13 33.63 -24.81
C ALA A 433 23.74 33.79 -25.44
N THR A 434 23.27 32.75 -26.16
CA THR A 434 21.92 32.76 -26.77
C THR A 434 20.83 32.82 -25.71
N LEU A 435 21.00 32.07 -24.60
CA LEU A 435 20.06 32.05 -23.50
C LEU A 435 19.94 33.44 -22.84
N GLU A 436 21.06 34.11 -22.60
CA GLU A 436 21.07 35.45 -21.97
C GLU A 436 20.32 36.48 -22.84
N GLU A 437 20.52 36.47 -24.15
CA GLU A 437 19.84 37.34 -25.09
C GLU A 437 18.32 37.05 -25.12
N SER A 438 17.95 35.79 -25.26
CA SER A 438 16.53 35.34 -25.27
C SER A 438 15.81 35.68 -23.96
N ILE A 439 16.46 35.52 -22.82
CA ILE A 439 15.90 35.86 -21.50
C ILE A 439 15.73 37.37 -21.33
N LYS A 440 16.67 38.20 -21.81
CA LYS A 440 16.50 39.65 -21.78
C LYS A 440 15.33 40.13 -22.60
N ALA A 441 15.17 39.57 -23.81
CA ALA A 441 14.03 39.84 -24.69
C ALA A 441 12.70 39.40 -24.04
N LEU A 442 12.64 38.17 -23.50
CA LEU A 442 11.47 37.64 -22.79
C LEU A 442 11.13 38.53 -21.57
N ALA A 443 12.10 38.85 -20.73
CA ALA A 443 11.87 39.70 -19.56
C ALA A 443 11.36 41.10 -19.93
N THR A 444 11.79 41.65 -21.05
CA THR A 444 11.32 42.94 -21.57
C THR A 444 9.84 42.85 -22.01
N ASN A 445 9.46 41.78 -22.71
CA ASN A 445 8.09 41.53 -23.10
C ASN A 445 7.18 41.33 -21.87
N LEU A 446 7.58 40.46 -20.93
CA LEU A 446 6.79 40.16 -19.73
C LEU A 446 6.62 41.38 -18.81
N ARG A 447 7.57 42.30 -18.74
CA ARG A 447 7.38 43.55 -17.99
C ARG A 447 6.24 44.41 -18.51
N GLN A 448 5.96 44.36 -19.82
CA GLN A 448 4.82 45.07 -20.42
C GLN A 448 3.48 44.47 -20.03
N ARG A 449 3.47 43.21 -19.54
CA ARG A 449 2.28 42.48 -19.08
C ARG A 449 1.98 42.70 -17.59
N LEU A 450 2.84 43.47 -16.86
CA LEU A 450 2.56 43.78 -15.47
C LEU A 450 1.27 44.60 -15.33
N PRO A 451 0.41 44.32 -14.34
CA PRO A 451 -0.87 45.00 -14.19
C PRO A 451 -0.62 46.50 -13.87
N PRO A 452 -1.23 47.41 -14.66
CA PRO A 452 -1.16 48.85 -14.35
C PRO A 452 -1.98 49.16 -13.07
N ALA A 453 -1.63 50.24 -12.38
CA ALA A 453 -2.21 50.60 -11.10
C ALA A 453 -3.72 50.89 -11.12
N ASN A 454 -4.32 51.10 -12.30
CA ASN A 454 -5.69 51.62 -12.47
C ASN A 454 -6.70 50.53 -12.90
N LEU A 455 -6.39 49.26 -12.72
CA LEU A 455 -7.30 48.17 -13.14
C LEU A 455 -8.50 48.03 -12.20
N THR A 456 -9.66 47.79 -12.81
CA THR A 456 -10.87 47.38 -12.07
C THR A 456 -10.76 45.92 -11.61
N THR A 457 -11.49 45.55 -10.57
CA THR A 457 -11.56 44.16 -10.09
C THR A 457 -12.01 43.19 -11.19
N ALA A 458 -12.89 43.61 -12.09
CA ALA A 458 -13.35 42.81 -13.22
C ALA A 458 -12.23 42.56 -14.23
N GLN A 459 -11.43 43.59 -14.54
CA GLN A 459 -10.27 43.45 -15.43
C GLN A 459 -9.17 42.57 -14.82
N LEU A 460 -8.92 42.71 -13.51
CA LEU A 460 -7.99 41.83 -12.81
C LEU A 460 -8.43 40.36 -12.86
N ARG A 461 -9.71 40.09 -12.62
CA ARG A 461 -10.25 38.70 -12.71
C ARG A 461 -10.19 38.15 -14.13
N ALA A 462 -10.49 38.99 -15.13
CA ALA A 462 -10.51 38.59 -16.54
C ALA A 462 -9.12 38.59 -17.19
N ARG A 463 -8.07 39.12 -16.51
CA ARG A 463 -6.72 39.33 -17.08
C ARG A 463 -6.74 40.02 -18.44
N SER A 464 -7.57 41.05 -18.58
CA SER A 464 -7.84 41.71 -19.85
C SER A 464 -6.89 42.87 -20.22
N TRP A 465 -5.83 43.11 -19.46
CA TRP A 465 -4.88 44.21 -19.71
C TRP A 465 -3.73 43.83 -20.66
N TRP A 466 -3.58 42.57 -21.00
CA TRP A 466 -2.64 42.13 -22.03
C TRP A 466 -3.24 41.00 -22.88
N THR A 467 -2.67 40.77 -24.03
CA THR A 467 -3.08 39.74 -25.01
C THR A 467 -1.86 38.95 -25.46
N GLY A 468 -2.08 37.72 -25.94
CA GLY A 468 -1.04 36.82 -26.43
C GLY A 468 -0.95 35.53 -25.64
N PRO A 469 -0.08 34.60 -26.04
CA PRO A 469 0.09 33.32 -25.37
C PRO A 469 0.78 33.47 -24.01
N ASP A 470 0.43 32.60 -23.08
CA ASP A 470 1.25 32.34 -21.90
C ASP A 470 2.61 31.76 -22.33
N VAL A 471 3.65 31.98 -21.58
CA VAL A 471 5.00 31.49 -21.89
C VAL A 471 5.45 30.50 -20.84
N VAL A 472 5.82 29.30 -21.29
CA VAL A 472 6.44 28.26 -20.45
C VAL A 472 7.94 28.26 -20.71
N LEU A 473 8.72 28.58 -19.68
CA LEU A 473 10.17 28.43 -19.69
C LEU A 473 10.53 27.07 -19.13
N LEU A 474 11.00 26.18 -20.00
CA LEU A 474 11.41 24.83 -19.66
C LEU A 474 12.94 24.76 -19.59
N VAL A 475 13.47 24.45 -18.40
CA VAL A 475 14.90 24.49 -18.10
C VAL A 475 15.35 23.09 -17.69
N ASP A 476 16.20 22.46 -18.50
CA ASP A 476 16.79 21.17 -18.12
C ASP A 476 18.19 21.35 -17.52
N ASP A 477 18.45 20.54 -16.48
CA ASP A 477 19.72 20.51 -15.76
C ASP A 477 20.22 21.92 -15.33
N TRP A 478 19.43 22.66 -14.55
CA TRP A 478 19.73 23.98 -14.03
C TRP A 478 21.19 24.18 -13.58
N HIS A 479 21.76 23.18 -12.94
CA HIS A 479 23.14 23.21 -12.48
C HIS A 479 24.17 23.38 -13.60
N MET A 480 23.87 22.91 -14.82
CA MET A 480 24.73 23.08 -16.00
C MET A 480 24.69 24.54 -16.52
N ILE A 481 23.49 25.12 -16.49
CA ILE A 481 23.31 26.52 -16.89
C ILE A 481 24.09 27.43 -15.96
N VAL A 482 23.97 27.23 -14.64
CA VAL A 482 24.75 28.02 -13.64
C VAL A 482 26.26 27.79 -13.78
N ALA A 483 26.69 26.57 -14.04
CA ALA A 483 28.12 26.25 -14.22
C ALA A 483 28.73 26.92 -15.49
N ALA A 484 27.91 27.04 -16.54
CA ALA A 484 28.33 27.69 -17.81
C ALA A 484 28.21 29.23 -17.76
N SER A 485 27.57 29.77 -16.70
CA SER A 485 27.34 31.19 -16.54
C SER A 485 28.53 31.87 -15.81
N GLY A 486 28.79 33.13 -16.11
CA GLY A 486 29.70 33.92 -15.34
C GLY A 486 29.15 34.29 -13.95
N ILE A 487 29.48 35.53 -13.48
CA ILE A 487 29.07 36.03 -12.15
C ILE A 487 27.53 36.17 -12.03
N THR A 488 26.83 36.45 -13.14
CA THR A 488 25.38 36.68 -13.13
C THR A 488 24.68 35.54 -13.88
N PRO A 489 23.78 34.79 -13.23
CA PRO A 489 22.97 33.76 -13.91
C PRO A 489 22.10 34.35 -15.03
N PRO A 490 21.98 33.72 -16.18
CA PRO A 490 21.19 34.21 -17.33
C PRO A 490 19.72 34.52 -16.98
N MET A 491 19.14 33.77 -16.02
CA MET A 491 17.75 33.94 -15.60
C MET A 491 17.51 35.12 -14.63
N ALA A 492 18.57 35.83 -14.20
CA ALA A 492 18.46 36.93 -13.24
C ALA A 492 17.45 38.03 -13.64
N PRO A 493 17.25 38.38 -14.95
CA PRO A 493 16.25 39.36 -15.37
C PRO A 493 14.80 38.96 -15.12
N LEU A 494 14.51 37.65 -14.98
CA LEU A 494 13.16 37.11 -14.70
C LEU A 494 12.84 37.03 -13.21
N ALA A 495 13.83 36.94 -12.33
CA ALA A 495 13.62 36.79 -10.88
C ALA A 495 12.65 37.84 -10.28
N PRO A 496 12.73 39.15 -10.61
CA PRO A 496 11.78 40.14 -10.11
C PRO A 496 10.34 39.98 -10.62
N LEU A 497 10.11 39.19 -11.68
CA LEU A 497 8.80 38.99 -12.30
C LEU A 497 8.08 37.76 -11.70
N LEU A 498 8.76 36.86 -10.99
CA LEU A 498 8.19 35.62 -10.45
C LEU A 498 7.02 35.85 -9.49
N PRO A 499 7.02 36.87 -8.60
CA PRO A 499 5.84 37.12 -7.78
C PRO A 499 4.56 37.44 -8.55
N ALA A 500 4.69 37.98 -9.76
CA ALA A 500 3.55 38.29 -10.65
C ALA A 500 3.36 37.27 -11.78
N ALA A 501 4.08 36.15 -11.75
CA ALA A 501 4.15 35.20 -12.84
C ALA A 501 2.76 34.70 -13.32
N ALA A 502 1.90 34.36 -12.36
CA ALA A 502 0.52 33.97 -12.66
C ALA A 502 -0.27 35.07 -13.39
N ASP A 503 -0.03 36.34 -13.13
CA ASP A 503 -0.75 37.46 -13.73
C ASP A 503 -0.25 37.82 -15.13
N ILE A 504 1.04 37.60 -15.38
CA ILE A 504 1.68 37.92 -16.66
C ILE A 504 1.80 36.73 -17.62
N GLY A 505 1.26 35.58 -17.23
CA GLY A 505 1.29 34.34 -18.02
C GLY A 505 2.69 33.74 -18.16
N LEU A 506 3.49 33.75 -17.07
CA LEU A 506 4.81 33.10 -17.04
C LEU A 506 4.76 31.83 -16.21
N HIS A 507 5.11 30.72 -16.81
CA HIS A 507 5.25 29.42 -16.17
C HIS A 507 6.70 28.95 -16.26
N ILE A 508 7.20 28.25 -15.22
CA ILE A 508 8.57 27.77 -15.20
C ILE A 508 8.58 26.30 -14.78
N ILE A 509 9.28 25.50 -15.57
CA ILE A 509 9.56 24.11 -15.22
C ILE A 509 11.07 23.94 -15.19
N VAL A 510 11.63 23.55 -14.05
CA VAL A 510 13.08 23.44 -13.86
C VAL A 510 13.44 22.05 -13.39
N THR A 511 14.36 21.39 -14.08
CA THR A 511 15.02 20.20 -13.56
C THR A 511 16.41 20.53 -13.00
N CYS A 512 16.82 19.85 -11.93
CA CYS A 512 18.14 19.99 -11.36
C CYS A 512 18.61 18.69 -10.71
N GLN A 513 19.91 18.46 -10.71
CA GLN A 513 20.51 17.32 -10.03
C GLN A 513 20.33 17.44 -8.52
N MET A 514 20.01 16.31 -7.83
CA MET A 514 19.72 16.29 -6.40
C MET A 514 20.88 16.86 -5.56
N SER A 515 22.11 16.52 -5.87
CA SER A 515 23.31 17.04 -5.18
C SER A 515 23.49 18.57 -5.28
N GLN A 516 22.81 19.22 -6.22
CA GLN A 516 22.81 20.67 -6.40
C GLN A 516 21.48 21.33 -5.97
N ALA A 517 20.49 20.53 -5.55
CA ALA A 517 19.15 21.02 -5.23
C ALA A 517 19.17 22.06 -4.11
N HIS A 518 19.90 21.81 -3.04
CA HIS A 518 20.04 22.78 -1.94
C HIS A 518 20.63 24.10 -2.41
N ARG A 519 21.68 24.06 -3.25
CA ARG A 519 22.26 25.27 -3.82
C ARG A 519 21.31 25.99 -4.76
N ALA A 520 20.54 25.20 -5.56
CA ALA A 520 19.55 25.77 -6.48
C ALA A 520 18.45 26.53 -5.72
N THR A 521 17.99 26.00 -4.57
CA THR A 521 16.98 26.71 -3.74
C THR A 521 17.52 27.97 -3.03
N MET A 522 18.82 28.19 -3.03
CA MET A 522 19.44 29.44 -2.56
C MET A 522 19.65 30.46 -3.68
N ASP A 523 19.49 30.09 -4.94
CA ASP A 523 19.56 30.97 -6.09
C ASP A 523 18.36 31.95 -6.13
N LYS A 524 18.56 33.16 -6.65
CA LYS A 524 17.49 34.16 -6.71
C LYS A 524 16.32 33.77 -7.62
N PHE A 525 16.57 32.97 -8.64
CA PHE A 525 15.54 32.54 -9.58
C PHE A 525 14.81 31.29 -9.07
N VAL A 526 15.51 30.16 -8.94
CA VAL A 526 14.91 28.90 -8.47
C VAL A 526 14.44 29.01 -7.02
N GLY A 527 15.21 29.70 -6.16
CA GLY A 527 14.88 29.93 -4.76
C GLY A 527 13.64 30.81 -4.57
N SER A 528 13.38 31.78 -5.45
CA SER A 528 12.12 32.53 -5.42
C SER A 528 10.91 31.67 -5.76
N ALA A 529 11.02 30.81 -6.77
CA ALA A 529 9.96 29.85 -7.10
C ALA A 529 9.72 28.84 -5.95
N PHE A 530 10.80 28.29 -5.39
CA PHE A 530 10.73 27.37 -4.25
C PHE A 530 10.11 28.03 -3.00
N GLY A 531 10.57 29.24 -2.67
CA GLY A 531 10.07 30.01 -1.52
C GLY A 531 8.61 30.46 -1.67
N ALA A 532 8.11 30.59 -2.90
CA ALA A 532 6.71 30.84 -3.20
C ALA A 532 5.81 29.61 -3.02
N GLY A 533 6.35 28.47 -2.61
CA GLY A 533 5.60 27.22 -2.41
C GLY A 533 5.28 26.48 -3.71
N SER A 534 6.07 26.68 -4.77
CA SER A 534 5.85 25.94 -6.04
C SER A 534 5.95 24.44 -5.81
N PRO A 535 5.06 23.62 -6.42
CA PRO A 535 5.15 22.19 -6.41
C PRO A 535 6.55 21.70 -6.78
N THR A 536 7.08 20.82 -5.96
CA THR A 536 8.45 20.34 -6.10
C THR A 536 8.47 18.80 -6.01
N LEU A 537 9.03 18.17 -7.03
CA LEU A 537 9.23 16.72 -7.12
C LEU A 537 10.65 16.38 -6.69
N PHE A 538 10.78 15.63 -5.60
CA PHE A 538 12.04 15.06 -5.13
C PHE A 538 12.09 13.58 -5.53
N LEU A 539 12.83 13.27 -6.58
CA LEU A 539 13.06 11.92 -7.05
C LEU A 539 14.15 11.22 -6.20
N SER A 540 14.76 10.17 -6.74
CA SER A 540 15.85 9.45 -6.09
C SER A 540 17.01 10.40 -5.72
N GLY A 541 17.53 10.23 -4.50
CA GLY A 541 18.68 10.95 -3.96
C GLY A 541 19.08 10.46 -2.58
N ASP A 542 20.19 10.95 -2.05
CA ASP A 542 20.63 10.62 -0.71
C ASP A 542 20.20 11.71 0.30
N LYS A 543 19.87 11.30 1.51
CA LYS A 543 19.36 12.21 2.58
C LYS A 543 20.27 13.41 2.87
N GLN A 544 21.56 13.26 2.64
CA GLN A 544 22.55 14.32 2.86
C GLN A 544 22.55 15.41 1.78
N GLU A 545 21.99 15.13 0.60
CA GLU A 545 22.00 16.06 -0.53
C GLU A 545 20.96 17.20 -0.38
N PHE A 546 19.92 16.97 0.43
CA PHE A 546 18.92 18.00 0.74
C PHE A 546 18.55 17.95 2.24
N PRO A 547 19.26 18.69 3.10
CA PRO A 547 19.18 18.56 4.56
C PRO A 547 17.94 19.21 5.21
N ALA A 548 16.89 19.55 4.47
CA ALA A 548 15.66 20.07 5.05
C ALA A 548 14.95 18.98 5.88
N SER A 549 14.67 19.27 7.15
CA SER A 549 14.14 18.30 8.13
C SER A 549 12.78 17.70 7.75
N GLU A 550 12.02 18.38 6.91
CA GLU A 550 10.68 18.00 6.52
C GLU A 550 10.59 17.23 5.17
N ILE A 551 11.70 17.16 4.43
CA ILE A 551 11.74 16.53 3.10
C ILE A 551 12.53 15.23 3.20
N LYS A 552 11.83 14.10 3.05
CA LYS A 552 12.43 12.76 3.12
C LYS A 552 13.01 12.36 1.75
N VAL A 553 14.20 12.86 1.45
CA VAL A 553 14.96 12.38 0.28
C VAL A 553 15.48 10.98 0.58
N LYS A 554 15.17 10.03 -0.30
CA LYS A 554 15.65 8.64 -0.26
C LYS A 554 15.84 8.11 -1.68
N ARG A 555 16.54 6.99 -1.82
CA ARG A 555 16.61 6.29 -3.10
C ARG A 555 15.23 5.76 -3.46
N ARG A 556 14.82 5.98 -4.71
CA ARG A 556 13.52 5.60 -5.25
C ARG A 556 13.68 5.00 -6.65
N PRO A 557 12.76 4.16 -7.11
CA PRO A 557 12.67 3.76 -8.51
C PRO A 557 12.58 4.95 -9.46
N PRO A 558 13.01 4.82 -10.72
CA PRO A 558 12.88 5.88 -11.72
C PRO A 558 11.43 6.35 -11.87
N GLY A 559 11.22 7.66 -11.90
CA GLY A 559 9.88 8.27 -11.99
C GLY A 559 9.10 8.35 -10.67
N GLN A 560 9.49 7.62 -9.64
CA GLN A 560 8.88 7.78 -8.32
C GLN A 560 9.42 9.03 -7.64
N ALA A 561 8.53 9.90 -7.19
CA ALA A 561 8.87 11.19 -6.59
C ALA A 561 8.11 11.43 -5.28
N PHE A 562 8.75 12.18 -4.38
CA PHE A 562 8.08 12.79 -3.24
C PHE A 562 7.66 14.19 -3.67
N LEU A 563 6.36 14.39 -3.87
CA LEU A 563 5.77 15.68 -4.21
C LEU A 563 5.58 16.50 -2.94
N VAL A 564 6.07 17.70 -2.95
CA VAL A 564 5.81 18.74 -1.93
C VAL A 564 5.06 19.88 -2.62
N SER A 565 3.84 20.14 -2.20
CA SER A 565 2.99 21.19 -2.75
C SER A 565 2.24 21.93 -1.64
N PRO A 566 1.58 23.07 -1.93
CA PRO A 566 0.70 23.72 -0.96
C PRO A 566 -0.42 22.83 -0.41
N ASP A 567 -0.87 21.87 -1.20
CA ASP A 567 -1.96 20.94 -0.83
C ASP A 567 -1.47 19.81 0.09
N GLY A 568 -0.16 19.61 0.21
CA GLY A 568 0.41 18.58 1.07
C GLY A 568 1.70 17.95 0.54
N LYS A 569 2.05 16.84 1.18
CA LYS A 569 3.25 16.06 0.88
C LYS A 569 2.84 14.60 0.63
N GLU A 570 3.19 14.07 -0.53
CA GLU A 570 2.82 12.70 -0.90
C GLU A 570 3.83 12.06 -1.84
N VAL A 571 3.78 10.74 -1.99
CA VAL A 571 4.57 10.01 -2.98
C VAL A 571 3.70 9.82 -4.23
N ILE A 572 4.31 10.05 -5.39
CA ILE A 572 3.67 9.82 -6.69
C ILE A 572 4.59 8.99 -7.60
N GLN A 573 3.99 8.24 -8.52
CA GLN A 573 4.66 7.79 -9.73
C GLN A 573 4.38 8.84 -10.79
N ALA A 574 5.40 9.56 -11.21
CA ALA A 574 5.26 10.63 -12.19
C ALA A 574 4.98 10.06 -13.59
N ALA A 575 4.26 10.86 -14.37
CA ALA A 575 3.93 10.54 -15.76
C ALA A 575 5.20 10.36 -16.62
N TYR A 576 5.15 9.40 -17.52
CA TYR A 576 6.21 9.04 -18.43
C TYR A 576 5.74 9.18 -19.89
N VAL A 577 6.65 9.57 -20.77
CA VAL A 577 6.50 9.49 -22.22
C VAL A 577 7.71 8.78 -22.81
N ASP A 578 7.47 7.95 -23.82
CA ASP A 578 8.56 7.29 -24.53
C ASP A 578 9.49 8.32 -25.19
N PRO A 579 10.79 7.99 -25.30
CA PRO A 579 11.68 8.77 -26.13
C PRO A 579 11.14 8.72 -27.57
N PRO A 580 11.31 9.80 -28.37
CA PRO A 580 11.06 9.70 -29.80
C PRO A 580 11.88 8.54 -30.35
N GLU A 581 11.27 7.72 -31.24
CA GLU A 581 11.99 6.63 -31.90
C GLU A 581 13.24 7.21 -32.54
N GLU A 582 14.42 6.66 -32.19
CA GLU A 582 15.63 6.96 -32.93
C GLU A 582 15.38 6.53 -34.38
N VAL A 583 15.24 7.50 -35.28
CA VAL A 583 15.21 7.24 -36.71
C VAL A 583 16.54 6.56 -37.01
N SER A 584 16.52 5.24 -37.18
CA SER A 584 17.70 4.46 -37.54
C SER A 584 18.29 5.12 -38.78
N ALA A 585 19.52 5.63 -38.64
CA ALA A 585 20.23 6.21 -39.74
C ALA A 585 20.23 5.20 -40.91
N PRO A 586 19.92 5.60 -42.12
CA PRO A 586 19.97 4.69 -43.26
C PRO A 586 21.37 4.09 -43.37
N PRO A 587 21.50 2.80 -43.64
CA PRO A 587 22.80 2.15 -43.73
C PRO A 587 23.69 2.94 -44.67
N ALA A 588 24.87 3.34 -44.22
CA ALA A 588 25.87 4.00 -45.03
C ALA A 588 26.14 3.14 -46.28
N HIS A 589 25.80 3.64 -47.45
CA HIS A 589 26.15 3.02 -48.69
C HIS A 589 27.67 2.93 -48.75
N SER A 590 28.20 1.70 -48.60
CA SER A 590 29.56 1.34 -48.92
C SER A 590 29.73 1.49 -50.40
N GLY A 591 30.36 2.58 -50.82
CA GLY A 591 30.92 2.75 -52.15
C GLY A 591 32.34 2.22 -52.21
#